data_e4052e8325841b20a5ce4b39d1437b4a
#
_entry.id   e4052e8325841b20a5ce4b39d1437b4a
#
_cell.length_a   1.000
_cell.length_b   1.000
_cell.length_c   1.000
_cell.angle_alpha   90.00
_cell.angle_beta   90.00
_cell.angle_gamma   90.00
#
_symmetry.space_group_name_H-M   'P 1'
#
loop_
_entity.id
_entity.type
_entity.pdbx_description
1 polymer ?
#
loop_
_entity_poly.entity_id
_entity_poly.type
_entity_poly.pdbx_seq_one_letter_code
_entity_poly.pdbx_strand_id
1 'polypeptide(L)'
;MLPIYSDLLKMWSDLGYDLPIKEGKYWLENNFIQAFTRDGTLRKLWKYKVFDDLHIEITPYHNKIKFCEGDFETWEETADRLAPDLDTKIEKSLAVIRDTVEKYKGYEFLVLTSTGKDSMVTLDLIQKVIPNVRVVFNNTSLDVADTYRMVKSHKDWEITNPKEGFYNWIRRMNYIPNRVSRGCCSIFKEGNSIEYLSDCEKLIQFMGVRNDESNARADREYITHNPKWRDKEWYGCLPIRKWSELDVWLYTIKNNLEINSKYKKGYHRCGCSVACPY
;
A
#
# COMPACT_ATOMS: atom_id res chain seq x y z
N MET A 1 8.50 -5.68 -3.31
CA MET A 1 8.32 -7.14 -3.10
C MET A 1 6.84 -7.42 -2.87
N LEU A 2 6.23 -8.41 -3.53
CA LEU A 2 4.81 -8.75 -3.43
C LEU A 2 4.67 -10.25 -3.17
N PRO A 3 3.94 -10.72 -2.13
CA PRO A 3 3.67 -12.14 -1.92
C PRO A 3 2.87 -12.73 -3.08
N ILE A 4 3.20 -13.96 -3.49
CA ILE A 4 2.51 -14.66 -4.58
C ILE A 4 1.39 -15.51 -3.99
N TYR A 5 0.16 -15.04 -4.15
CA TYR A 5 -1.06 -15.71 -3.68
C TYR A 5 -1.61 -16.71 -4.69
N SER A 6 -2.46 -17.61 -4.22
CA SER A 6 -3.13 -18.64 -5.04
C SER A 6 -3.90 -18.07 -6.23
N ASP A 7 -4.53 -16.90 -6.08
CA ASP A 7 -5.27 -16.24 -7.16
C ASP A 7 -4.37 -15.92 -8.36
N LEU A 8 -3.13 -15.45 -8.08
CA LEU A 8 -2.14 -15.15 -9.11
C LEU A 8 -1.61 -16.42 -9.77
N LEU A 9 -1.34 -17.46 -8.97
CA LEU A 9 -0.89 -18.76 -9.48
C LEU A 9 -1.94 -19.37 -10.39
N LYS A 10 -3.21 -19.31 -9.99
CA LYS A 10 -4.32 -19.77 -10.82
C LYS A 10 -4.40 -19.02 -12.15
N MET A 11 -4.27 -17.69 -12.11
CA MET A 11 -4.26 -16.87 -13.33
C MET A 11 -3.11 -17.27 -14.26
N TRP A 12 -1.92 -17.56 -13.74
CA TRP A 12 -0.80 -18.04 -14.56
C TRP A 12 -1.05 -19.43 -15.14
N SER A 13 -1.63 -20.35 -14.36
CA SER A 13 -2.03 -21.68 -14.85
C SER A 13 -3.07 -21.59 -15.97
N ASP A 14 -4.08 -20.72 -15.82
CA ASP A 14 -5.08 -20.47 -16.86
C ASP A 14 -4.46 -19.92 -18.17
N LEU A 15 -3.27 -19.30 -18.08
CA LEU A 15 -2.46 -18.84 -19.21
C LEU A 15 -1.43 -19.86 -19.70
N GLY A 16 -1.42 -21.08 -19.16
CA GLY A 16 -0.53 -22.17 -19.54
C GLY A 16 0.82 -22.21 -18.78
N TYR A 17 0.97 -21.47 -17.67
CA TYR A 17 2.17 -21.48 -16.85
C TYR A 17 1.94 -22.25 -15.54
N ASP A 18 2.11 -23.56 -15.59
CA ASP A 18 2.04 -24.41 -14.40
C ASP A 18 3.39 -24.43 -13.69
N LEU A 19 3.57 -23.50 -12.74
CA LEU A 19 4.79 -23.44 -11.95
C LEU A 19 4.71 -24.43 -10.77
N PRO A 20 5.82 -25.11 -10.43
CA PRO A 20 5.89 -26.03 -9.29
C PRO A 20 6.02 -25.29 -7.96
N ILE A 21 5.14 -24.31 -7.72
CA ILE A 21 5.14 -23.46 -6.53
C ILE A 21 3.73 -23.35 -5.94
N LYS A 22 3.68 -23.06 -4.63
CA LYS A 22 2.42 -22.85 -3.89
C LYS A 22 2.50 -21.53 -3.13
N GLU A 23 1.36 -21.03 -2.73
CA GLU A 23 1.26 -19.87 -1.82
C GLU A 23 2.05 -20.11 -0.53
N GLY A 24 2.61 -19.05 0.05
CA GLY A 24 3.23 -19.08 1.36
C GLY A 24 4.75 -18.96 1.40
N LYS A 25 5.44 -18.95 0.24
CA LYS A 25 6.93 -18.90 0.19
C LYS A 25 7.51 -17.93 -0.82
N TYR A 26 6.77 -17.60 -1.87
CA TYR A 26 7.32 -16.94 -3.04
C TYR A 26 6.91 -15.48 -3.11
N TRP A 27 7.79 -14.70 -3.72
CA TRP A 27 7.68 -13.25 -3.84
C TRP A 27 7.90 -12.82 -5.28
N LEU A 28 7.16 -11.82 -5.73
CA LEU A 28 7.34 -11.16 -7.01
C LEU A 28 8.01 -9.80 -6.80
N GLU A 29 9.18 -9.58 -7.38
CA GLU A 29 9.89 -8.31 -7.32
C GLU A 29 10.80 -8.12 -8.53
N ASN A 30 10.84 -6.90 -9.07
CA ASN A 30 11.77 -6.52 -10.15
C ASN A 30 11.79 -7.50 -11.32
N ASN A 31 10.61 -7.99 -11.73
CA ASN A 31 10.46 -8.98 -12.79
C ASN A 31 11.03 -10.37 -12.47
N PHE A 32 11.16 -10.72 -11.20
CA PHE A 32 11.57 -12.06 -10.77
C PHE A 32 10.58 -12.65 -9.77
N ILE A 33 10.34 -13.95 -9.93
CA ILE A 33 9.78 -14.80 -8.90
C ILE A 33 10.96 -15.30 -8.09
N GLN A 34 10.93 -15.08 -6.77
CA GLN A 34 12.04 -15.37 -5.87
C GLN A 34 11.55 -15.87 -4.51
N ALA A 35 12.44 -16.48 -3.73
CA ALA A 35 12.14 -16.98 -2.40
C ALA A 35 13.37 -16.85 -1.49
N PHE A 36 13.14 -16.75 -0.19
CA PHE A 36 14.22 -16.83 0.81
C PHE A 36 14.57 -18.30 1.06
N THR A 37 15.85 -18.61 1.00
CA THR A 37 16.40 -19.90 1.42
C THR A 37 16.52 -19.97 2.94
N ARG A 38 16.68 -21.18 3.50
CA ARG A 38 16.82 -21.43 4.94
C ARG A 38 17.98 -20.67 5.61
N ASP A 39 18.99 -20.24 4.84
CA ASP A 39 20.10 -19.38 5.29
C ASP A 39 19.76 -17.87 5.21
N GLY A 40 18.54 -17.51 4.83
CA GLY A 40 18.09 -16.14 4.70
C GLY A 40 18.46 -15.46 3.38
N THR A 41 19.07 -16.16 2.43
CA THR A 41 19.46 -15.60 1.12
C THR A 41 18.23 -15.53 0.20
N LEU A 42 17.98 -14.36 -0.40
CA LEU A 42 16.94 -14.22 -1.40
C LEU A 42 17.41 -14.71 -2.77
N ARG A 43 16.76 -15.76 -3.30
CA ARG A 43 17.12 -16.37 -4.59
C ARG A 43 16.09 -16.11 -5.65
N LYS A 44 16.55 -15.65 -6.83
CA LYS A 44 15.76 -15.54 -8.05
C LYS A 44 15.58 -16.91 -8.69
N LEU A 45 14.33 -17.27 -8.98
CA LEU A 45 13.97 -18.60 -9.46
C LEU A 45 13.48 -18.58 -10.89
N TRP A 46 12.58 -17.65 -11.20
CA TRP A 46 12.07 -17.41 -12.55
C TRP A 46 12.13 -15.93 -12.89
N LYS A 47 12.32 -15.64 -14.17
CA LYS A 47 12.13 -14.31 -14.73
C LYS A 47 10.68 -14.17 -15.15
N TYR A 48 10.05 -13.08 -14.72
CA TYR A 48 8.68 -12.72 -15.08
C TYR A 48 8.70 -11.46 -15.92
N LYS A 49 8.06 -11.47 -17.08
CA LYS A 49 8.00 -10.33 -17.98
C LYS A 49 6.57 -10.14 -18.48
N VAL A 50 6.12 -8.89 -18.47
CA VAL A 50 4.87 -8.48 -19.09
C VAL A 50 5.22 -7.64 -20.30
N PHE A 51 4.60 -7.91 -21.43
CA PHE A 51 4.79 -7.21 -22.70
C PHE A 51 3.67 -6.18 -22.92
N ASP A 52 3.88 -5.26 -23.86
CA ASP A 52 2.93 -4.17 -24.12
C ASP A 52 1.56 -4.66 -24.62
N ASP A 53 1.50 -5.83 -25.24
CA ASP A 53 0.28 -6.53 -25.67
C ASP A 53 -0.39 -7.32 -24.53
N LEU A 54 0.08 -7.13 -23.29
CA LEU A 54 -0.38 -7.79 -22.07
C LEU A 54 -0.12 -9.30 -22.01
N HIS A 55 0.61 -9.88 -22.98
CA HIS A 55 1.06 -11.25 -22.80
C HIS A 55 2.17 -11.31 -21.74
N ILE A 56 2.25 -12.40 -21.00
CA ILE A 56 3.28 -12.63 -19.99
C ILE A 56 4.23 -13.74 -20.45
N GLU A 57 5.45 -13.69 -19.98
CA GLU A 57 6.44 -14.76 -20.17
C GLU A 57 7.07 -15.08 -18.81
N ILE A 58 7.08 -16.37 -18.45
CA ILE A 58 7.72 -16.85 -17.23
C ILE A 58 8.75 -17.91 -17.62
N THR A 59 10.03 -17.62 -17.40
CA THR A 59 11.14 -18.50 -17.77
C THR A 59 12.04 -18.79 -16.58
N PRO A 60 12.60 -20.00 -16.45
CA PRO A 60 13.58 -20.29 -15.41
C PRO A 60 14.76 -19.32 -15.47
N TYR A 61 15.14 -18.78 -14.31
CA TYR A 61 16.27 -17.83 -14.25
C TYR A 61 17.62 -18.52 -14.45
N HIS A 62 17.75 -19.78 -13.99
CA HIS A 62 18.92 -20.64 -14.23
C HIS A 62 18.48 -22.05 -14.60
N ASN A 63 18.90 -22.56 -15.74
CA ASN A 63 18.49 -23.86 -16.29
C ASN A 63 18.96 -25.10 -15.49
N LYS A 64 19.72 -24.94 -14.38
CA LYS A 64 20.36 -26.04 -13.66
C LYS A 64 19.97 -26.17 -12.20
N ILE A 65 19.06 -25.36 -11.68
CA ILE A 65 18.71 -25.43 -10.26
C ILE A 65 17.51 -26.37 -10.08
N LYS A 66 17.75 -27.55 -9.50
CA LYS A 66 16.68 -28.37 -8.95
C LYS A 66 16.30 -27.76 -7.62
N PHE A 67 15.06 -27.28 -7.51
CA PHE A 67 14.50 -26.76 -6.27
C PHE A 67 13.73 -27.87 -5.57
N CYS A 68 14.03 -28.07 -4.29
CA CYS A 68 13.14 -28.77 -3.38
C CYS A 68 12.31 -27.72 -2.63
N GLU A 69 11.01 -27.92 -2.53
CA GLU A 69 10.10 -27.00 -1.82
C GLU A 69 10.53 -26.76 -0.36
N GLY A 70 11.24 -27.74 0.25
CA GLY A 70 11.82 -27.64 1.59
C GLY A 70 13.00 -26.70 1.75
N ASP A 71 13.62 -26.26 0.64
CA ASP A 71 14.78 -25.37 0.67
C ASP A 71 14.45 -23.91 1.01
N PHE A 72 13.17 -23.57 0.95
CA PHE A 72 12.71 -22.18 1.10
C PHE A 72 11.92 -21.97 2.38
N GLU A 73 12.14 -20.82 3.00
CA GLU A 73 11.33 -20.30 4.11
C GLU A 73 9.90 -20.04 3.68
N THR A 74 8.95 -20.25 4.60
CA THR A 74 7.61 -19.69 4.46
C THR A 74 7.63 -18.20 4.74
N TRP A 75 6.54 -17.51 4.43
CA TRP A 75 6.39 -16.08 4.76
C TRP A 75 6.45 -15.87 6.28
N GLU A 76 5.86 -16.78 7.05
CA GLU A 76 5.87 -16.76 8.52
C GLU A 76 7.30 -17.00 9.05
N GLU A 77 8.02 -18.01 8.54
CA GLU A 77 9.42 -18.25 8.90
C GLU A 77 10.30 -17.04 8.57
N THR A 78 10.07 -16.40 7.43
CA THR A 78 10.77 -15.15 7.06
C THR A 78 10.44 -14.03 8.04
N ALA A 79 9.16 -13.88 8.43
CA ALA A 79 8.72 -12.88 9.39
C ALA A 79 9.33 -13.12 10.78
N ASP A 80 9.41 -14.37 11.22
CA ASP A 80 10.01 -14.74 12.51
C ASP A 80 11.52 -14.46 12.51
N ARG A 81 12.23 -14.81 11.43
CA ARG A 81 13.67 -14.53 11.31
C ARG A 81 13.98 -13.03 11.33
N LEU A 82 13.15 -12.21 10.70
CA LEU A 82 13.31 -10.76 10.61
C LEU A 82 12.57 -10.00 11.74
N ALA A 83 11.93 -10.72 12.66
CA ALA A 83 11.16 -10.12 13.75
C ALA A 83 11.94 -9.08 14.57
N PRO A 84 13.22 -9.29 14.97
CA PRO A 84 13.94 -8.30 15.80
C PRO A 84 14.08 -6.93 15.13
N ASP A 85 14.33 -6.89 13.81
CA ASP A 85 14.39 -5.63 13.06
C ASP A 85 12.99 -5.02 12.87
N LEU A 86 12.01 -5.86 12.53
CA LEU A 86 10.62 -5.44 12.36
C LEU A 86 10.03 -4.89 13.67
N ASP A 87 10.24 -5.57 14.79
CA ASP A 87 9.75 -5.14 16.11
C ASP A 87 10.38 -3.81 16.53
N THR A 88 11.67 -3.59 16.22
CA THR A 88 12.33 -2.29 16.40
C THR A 88 11.65 -1.17 15.60
N LYS A 89 11.26 -1.46 14.36
CA LYS A 89 10.54 -0.50 13.50
C LYS A 89 9.11 -0.25 13.99
N ILE A 90 8.44 -1.29 14.48
CA ILE A 90 7.11 -1.18 15.11
C ILE A 90 7.17 -0.25 16.30
N GLU A 91 8.09 -0.47 17.24
CA GLU A 91 8.22 0.37 18.45
C GLU A 91 8.55 1.82 18.10
N LYS A 92 9.40 2.07 17.11
CA LYS A 92 9.67 3.43 16.61
C LYS A 92 8.41 4.09 16.05
N SER A 93 7.60 3.35 15.28
CA SER A 93 6.35 3.87 14.73
C SER A 93 5.34 4.17 15.82
N LEU A 94 5.19 3.27 16.81
CA LEU A 94 4.31 3.49 17.97
C LEU A 94 4.78 4.67 18.82
N ALA A 95 6.09 4.86 19.02
CA ALA A 95 6.64 6.03 19.71
C ALA A 95 6.27 7.32 18.96
N VAL A 96 6.48 7.38 17.65
CA VAL A 96 6.10 8.54 16.80
C VAL A 96 4.60 8.85 16.95
N ILE A 97 3.74 7.83 16.96
CA ILE A 97 2.29 8.03 17.12
C ILE A 97 1.99 8.58 18.53
N ARG A 98 2.53 7.98 19.59
CA ARG A 98 2.33 8.43 20.98
C ARG A 98 2.81 9.87 21.18
N ASP A 99 4.02 10.20 20.72
CA ASP A 99 4.60 11.55 20.80
C ASP A 99 3.75 12.56 20.02
N THR A 100 3.20 12.16 18.87
CA THR A 100 2.31 13.02 18.08
C THR A 100 1.02 13.29 18.83
N VAL A 101 0.40 12.28 19.42
CA VAL A 101 -0.85 12.42 20.18
C VAL A 101 -0.62 13.33 21.40
N GLU A 102 0.49 13.16 22.12
CA GLU A 102 0.82 13.98 23.28
C GLU A 102 1.11 15.44 22.89
N LYS A 103 1.90 15.65 21.84
CA LYS A 103 2.28 16.99 21.36
C LYS A 103 1.10 17.79 20.83
N TYR A 104 0.17 17.13 20.17
CA TYR A 104 -0.96 17.77 19.50
C TYR A 104 -2.29 17.52 20.25
N LYS A 105 -2.27 17.56 21.56
CA LYS A 105 -3.51 17.51 22.39
C LYS A 105 -4.47 18.60 21.96
N GLY A 106 -5.74 18.22 21.76
CA GLY A 106 -6.79 19.14 21.29
C GLY A 106 -6.92 19.26 19.77
N TYR A 107 -6.11 18.52 19.01
CA TYR A 107 -6.30 18.33 17.58
C TYR A 107 -7.24 17.14 17.31
N GLU A 108 -7.93 17.17 16.21
CA GLU A 108 -8.57 15.97 15.68
C GLU A 108 -7.53 15.01 15.09
N PHE A 109 -7.73 13.72 15.29
CA PHE A 109 -6.88 12.68 14.72
C PHE A 109 -7.69 11.82 13.76
N LEU A 110 -7.17 11.60 12.55
CA LEU A 110 -7.76 10.69 11.60
C LEU A 110 -6.72 9.90 10.81
N VAL A 111 -7.14 8.76 10.28
CA VAL A 111 -6.36 7.95 9.32
C VAL A 111 -6.97 8.10 7.94
N LEU A 112 -6.16 8.51 6.97
CA LEU A 112 -6.55 8.45 5.57
C LEU A 112 -6.20 7.08 5.01
N THR A 113 -7.21 6.30 4.68
CA THR A 113 -7.02 4.97 4.08
C THR A 113 -7.31 4.98 2.58
N SER A 114 -6.53 4.22 1.84
CA SER A 114 -6.76 3.90 0.42
C SER A 114 -7.03 2.41 0.21
N THR A 115 -7.23 1.64 1.30
CA THR A 115 -7.23 0.18 1.33
C THR A 115 -5.92 -0.47 0.83
N GLY A 116 -4.90 0.33 0.60
CA GLY A 116 -3.57 -0.15 0.24
C GLY A 116 -2.85 -0.75 1.45
N LYS A 117 -1.96 -1.73 1.24
CA LYS A 117 -1.19 -2.40 2.29
C LYS A 117 -0.56 -1.44 3.30
N ASP A 118 0.03 -0.35 2.80
CA ASP A 118 0.70 0.65 3.63
C ASP A 118 -0.28 1.41 4.53
N SER A 119 -1.46 1.77 4.01
CA SER A 119 -2.50 2.44 4.79
C SER A 119 -3.16 1.51 5.81
N MET A 120 -3.30 0.21 5.51
CA MET A 120 -3.86 -0.77 6.44
C MET A 120 -2.90 -1.05 7.61
N VAL A 121 -1.60 -1.19 7.34
CA VAL A 121 -0.58 -1.31 8.40
C VAL A 121 -0.56 -0.04 9.27
N THR A 122 -0.63 1.14 8.65
CA THR A 122 -0.69 2.41 9.39
C THR A 122 -1.92 2.47 10.28
N LEU A 123 -3.08 2.08 9.77
CA LEU A 123 -4.33 2.04 10.54
C LEU A 123 -4.21 1.12 11.77
N ASP A 124 -3.71 -0.10 11.59
CA ASP A 124 -3.54 -1.06 12.69
C ASP A 124 -2.59 -0.52 13.77
N LEU A 125 -1.46 0.08 13.38
CA LEU A 125 -0.53 0.69 14.33
C LEU A 125 -1.16 1.84 15.12
N ILE A 126 -1.98 2.67 14.48
CA ILE A 126 -2.64 3.80 15.13
C ILE A 126 -3.73 3.32 16.07
N GLN A 127 -4.50 2.31 15.69
CA GLN A 127 -5.54 1.72 16.55
C GLN A 127 -4.97 1.11 17.84
N LYS A 128 -3.70 0.71 17.86
CA LYS A 128 -3.00 0.29 19.10
C LYS A 128 -2.77 1.45 20.09
N VAL A 129 -2.81 2.70 19.60
CA VAL A 129 -2.63 3.91 20.44
C VAL A 129 -3.95 4.68 20.60
N ILE A 130 -4.74 4.76 19.53
CA ILE A 130 -6.04 5.44 19.47
C ILE A 130 -7.08 4.43 18.96
N PRO A 131 -7.67 3.58 19.82
CA PRO A 131 -8.53 2.48 19.36
C PRO A 131 -9.72 2.90 18.50
N ASN A 132 -10.30 4.07 18.78
CA ASN A 132 -11.45 4.61 18.06
C ASN A 132 -11.06 5.79 17.15
N VAL A 133 -9.89 5.72 16.51
CA VAL A 133 -9.48 6.75 15.58
C VAL A 133 -10.46 6.86 14.41
N ARG A 134 -10.75 8.07 14.02
CA ARG A 134 -11.57 8.37 12.84
C ARG A 134 -10.87 7.88 11.57
N VAL A 135 -11.56 7.09 10.74
CA VAL A 135 -11.01 6.53 9.51
C VAL A 135 -11.75 7.11 8.30
N VAL A 136 -11.02 7.70 7.37
CA VAL A 136 -11.60 8.36 6.20
C VAL A 136 -11.06 7.72 4.93
N PHE A 137 -11.95 7.17 4.11
CA PHE A 137 -11.65 6.73 2.75
C PHE A 137 -11.97 7.86 1.76
N ASN A 138 -10.97 8.27 1.02
CA ASN A 138 -11.15 9.29 -0.01
C ASN A 138 -11.49 8.63 -1.36
N ASN A 139 -12.77 8.63 -1.71
CA ASN A 139 -13.25 8.10 -2.97
C ASN A 139 -12.77 8.95 -4.15
N THR A 140 -11.93 8.37 -4.99
CA THR A 140 -11.40 9.05 -6.18
C THR A 140 -12.29 8.93 -7.40
N SER A 141 -13.40 8.20 -7.33
CA SER A 141 -14.25 7.75 -8.45
C SER A 141 -13.53 6.90 -9.51
N LEU A 142 -12.30 6.48 -9.25
CA LEU A 142 -11.44 5.66 -10.12
C LEU A 142 -10.98 4.37 -9.45
N ASP A 143 -11.46 4.10 -8.26
CA ASP A 143 -11.10 2.90 -7.53
C ASP A 143 -11.83 1.69 -8.12
N VAL A 144 -11.20 0.53 -8.01
CA VAL A 144 -11.79 -0.72 -8.53
C VAL A 144 -12.83 -1.31 -7.58
N ALA A 145 -13.65 -2.21 -8.10
CA ALA A 145 -14.69 -2.88 -7.34
C ALA A 145 -14.18 -3.57 -6.06
N ASP A 146 -12.95 -4.11 -6.09
CA ASP A 146 -12.32 -4.74 -4.93
C ASP A 146 -12.12 -3.73 -3.78
N THR A 147 -11.67 -2.51 -4.09
CA THR A 147 -11.53 -1.41 -3.13
C THR A 147 -12.89 -1.03 -2.52
N TYR A 148 -13.91 -0.83 -3.36
CA TYR A 148 -15.24 -0.49 -2.86
C TYR A 148 -15.87 -1.60 -2.01
N ARG A 149 -15.61 -2.87 -2.33
CA ARG A 149 -16.08 -4.00 -1.50
C ARG A 149 -15.47 -3.96 -0.11
N MET A 150 -14.13 -3.76 -0.04
CA MET A 150 -13.40 -3.65 1.21
C MET A 150 -13.87 -2.44 2.03
N VAL A 151 -14.03 -1.26 1.42
CA VAL A 151 -14.55 -0.07 2.12
C VAL A 151 -15.94 -0.30 2.67
N LYS A 152 -16.84 -0.94 1.91
CA LYS A 152 -18.22 -1.21 2.33
C LYS A 152 -18.32 -2.24 3.45
N SER A 153 -17.33 -3.12 3.65
CA SER A 153 -17.30 -4.06 4.78
C SER A 153 -17.02 -3.34 6.12
N HIS A 154 -16.36 -2.17 6.09
CA HIS A 154 -16.06 -1.34 7.24
C HIS A 154 -17.14 -0.24 7.40
N LYS A 155 -18.19 -0.53 8.17
CA LYS A 155 -19.34 0.38 8.33
C LYS A 155 -19.04 1.65 9.11
N ASP A 156 -17.97 1.64 9.88
CA ASP A 156 -17.45 2.73 10.71
C ASP A 156 -16.53 3.69 9.94
N TRP A 157 -16.17 3.36 8.70
CA TRP A 157 -15.35 4.25 7.89
C TRP A 157 -16.19 5.33 7.21
N GLU A 158 -15.69 6.56 7.28
CA GLU A 158 -16.25 7.68 6.55
C GLU A 158 -15.78 7.68 5.09
N ILE A 159 -16.67 8.07 4.18
CA ILE A 159 -16.37 8.10 2.75
C ILE A 159 -16.56 9.53 2.24
N THR A 160 -15.47 10.13 1.74
CA THR A 160 -15.58 11.39 1.02
C THR A 160 -15.86 11.10 -0.45
N ASN A 161 -16.73 11.90 -1.06
CA ASN A 161 -17.08 11.74 -2.47
C ASN A 161 -16.77 13.01 -3.26
N PRO A 162 -16.21 12.90 -4.48
CA PRO A 162 -16.00 14.07 -5.32
C PRO A 162 -17.32 14.66 -5.79
N LYS A 163 -17.38 15.99 -5.99
CA LYS A 163 -18.57 16.68 -6.53
C LYS A 163 -18.97 16.17 -7.91
N GLU A 164 -18.01 15.73 -8.69
CA GLU A 164 -18.22 15.12 -10.00
C GLU A 164 -17.33 13.89 -10.19
N GLY A 165 -17.78 12.92 -10.98
CA GLY A 165 -16.96 11.76 -11.34
C GLY A 165 -15.84 12.13 -12.31
N PHE A 166 -14.74 11.36 -12.28
CA PHE A 166 -13.54 11.59 -13.07
C PHE A 166 -13.81 11.75 -14.58
N TYR A 167 -14.65 10.92 -15.18
CA TYR A 167 -14.94 10.99 -16.60
C TYR A 167 -15.72 12.24 -17.00
N ASN A 168 -16.61 12.74 -16.14
CA ASN A 168 -17.31 14.00 -16.35
C ASN A 168 -16.35 15.18 -16.24
N TRP A 169 -15.45 15.14 -15.26
CA TRP A 169 -14.39 16.13 -15.10
C TRP A 169 -13.48 16.20 -16.35
N ILE A 170 -13.03 15.05 -16.90
CA ILE A 170 -12.23 15.01 -18.14
C ILE A 170 -12.99 15.69 -19.29
N ARG A 171 -14.26 15.34 -19.49
CA ARG A 171 -15.08 15.94 -20.56
C ARG A 171 -15.21 17.45 -20.39
N ARG A 172 -15.50 17.90 -19.17
CA ARG A 172 -15.66 19.33 -18.87
C ARG A 172 -14.36 20.12 -19.04
N MET A 173 -13.26 19.56 -18.60
CA MET A 173 -11.94 20.20 -18.68
C MET A 173 -11.27 20.05 -20.05
N ASN A 174 -11.77 19.19 -20.91
CA ASN A 174 -11.15 18.78 -22.18
C ASN A 174 -9.66 18.41 -22.00
N TYR A 175 -9.37 17.62 -20.95
CA TYR A 175 -8.01 17.37 -20.50
C TYR A 175 -7.86 15.94 -20.02
N ILE A 176 -6.87 15.21 -20.57
CA ILE A 176 -6.52 13.85 -20.15
C ILE A 176 -5.25 13.90 -19.29
N PRO A 177 -5.31 13.47 -18.02
CA PRO A 177 -4.14 13.38 -17.18
C PRO A 177 -3.07 12.44 -17.73
N ASN A 178 -1.81 12.79 -17.52
CA ASN A 178 -0.68 11.96 -17.92
C ASN A 178 0.40 11.95 -16.82
N ARG A 179 1.54 11.27 -17.06
CA ARG A 179 2.63 11.17 -16.07
C ARG A 179 3.20 12.50 -15.62
N VAL A 180 3.23 13.49 -16.47
CA VAL A 180 3.79 14.83 -16.18
C VAL A 180 2.72 15.74 -15.57
N SER A 181 1.50 15.69 -16.11
CA SER A 181 0.40 16.57 -15.69
C SER A 181 -0.69 15.75 -15.00
N ARG A 182 -0.74 15.85 -13.66
CA ARG A 182 -1.60 15.04 -12.77
C ARG A 182 -2.62 15.88 -12.00
N GLY A 183 -3.31 16.80 -12.70
CA GLY A 183 -4.36 17.62 -12.09
C GLY A 183 -5.43 16.81 -11.34
N CYS A 184 -5.71 15.59 -11.79
CA CYS A 184 -6.62 14.67 -11.12
C CYS A 184 -6.21 14.33 -9.68
N CYS A 185 -4.91 14.24 -9.37
CA CYS A 185 -4.45 13.97 -8.01
C CYS A 185 -4.82 15.10 -7.05
N SER A 186 -4.68 16.35 -7.50
CA SER A 186 -5.02 17.52 -6.70
C SER A 186 -6.53 17.63 -6.44
N ILE A 187 -7.35 17.15 -7.36
CA ILE A 187 -8.82 17.25 -7.26
C ILE A 187 -9.39 16.04 -6.52
N PHE A 188 -9.08 14.83 -6.98
CA PHE A 188 -9.73 13.61 -6.49
C PHE A 188 -9.02 12.96 -5.30
N LYS A 189 -7.69 13.13 -5.14
CA LYS A 189 -6.97 12.57 -3.99
C LYS A 189 -6.81 13.54 -2.82
N GLU A 190 -6.64 14.82 -3.10
CA GLU A 190 -6.37 15.82 -2.07
C GLU A 190 -7.59 16.74 -1.85
N GLY A 191 -8.16 17.29 -2.92
CA GLY A 191 -9.23 18.28 -2.86
C GLY A 191 -10.49 17.77 -2.16
N ASN A 192 -10.87 16.55 -2.42
CA ASN A 192 -12.02 15.90 -1.80
C ASN A 192 -11.94 15.86 -0.27
N SER A 193 -10.81 15.38 0.27
CA SER A 193 -10.60 15.31 1.71
C SER A 193 -10.45 16.70 2.33
N ILE A 194 -9.81 17.65 1.63
CA ILE A 194 -9.68 19.03 2.10
C ILE A 194 -11.06 19.68 2.24
N GLU A 195 -11.93 19.51 1.26
CA GLU A 195 -13.27 20.06 1.31
C GLU A 195 -14.13 19.39 2.40
N TYR A 196 -14.07 18.06 2.50
CA TYR A 196 -14.79 17.29 3.50
C TYR A 196 -14.41 17.67 4.94
N LEU A 197 -13.15 18.02 5.17
CA LEU A 197 -12.60 18.40 6.47
C LEU A 197 -12.53 19.91 6.69
N SER A 198 -13.18 20.70 5.82
CA SER A 198 -13.04 22.18 5.82
C SER A 198 -13.43 22.84 7.13
N ASP A 199 -14.32 22.25 7.92
CA ASP A 199 -14.78 22.78 9.21
C ASP A 199 -13.79 22.46 10.36
N CYS A 200 -12.81 21.60 10.12
CA CYS A 200 -11.79 21.26 11.10
C CYS A 200 -10.64 22.27 11.05
N GLU A 201 -10.33 22.96 12.14
CA GLU A 201 -9.24 23.93 12.22
C GLU A 201 -7.89 23.29 12.55
N LYS A 202 -7.89 22.25 13.41
CA LYS A 202 -6.69 21.59 13.94
C LYS A 202 -6.75 20.09 13.69
N LEU A 203 -5.83 19.58 12.88
CA LEU A 203 -5.93 18.21 12.38
C LEU A 203 -4.57 17.54 12.25
N ILE A 204 -4.49 16.30 12.71
CA ILE A 204 -3.41 15.38 12.40
C ILE A 204 -3.97 14.25 11.50
N GLN A 205 -3.45 14.17 10.29
CA GLN A 205 -3.76 13.10 9.34
C GLN A 205 -2.66 12.05 9.35
N PHE A 206 -2.94 10.86 9.80
CA PHE A 206 -2.01 9.74 9.69
C PHE A 206 -2.09 9.12 8.29
N MET A 207 -0.94 8.94 7.66
CA MET A 207 -0.85 8.46 6.27
C MET A 207 0.21 7.36 6.13
N GLY A 208 -0.13 6.30 5.42
CA GLY A 208 0.77 5.21 5.07
C GLY A 208 1.69 5.58 3.90
N VAL A 209 2.62 6.49 4.11
CA VAL A 209 3.59 6.93 3.11
C VAL A 209 4.99 6.50 3.54
N ARG A 210 5.74 5.88 2.61
CA ARG A 210 7.10 5.40 2.83
C ARG A 210 8.12 6.17 1.98
N ASN A 211 9.32 6.33 2.52
CA ASN A 211 10.39 7.05 1.82
C ASN A 211 10.88 6.31 0.58
N ASP A 212 10.90 4.96 0.60
CA ASP A 212 11.37 4.12 -0.50
C ASP A 212 10.45 4.07 -1.72
N GLU A 213 9.24 4.61 -1.63
CA GLU A 213 8.31 4.61 -2.77
C GLU A 213 8.74 5.54 -3.91
N SER A 214 9.51 6.57 -3.63
CA SER A 214 10.09 7.45 -4.65
C SER A 214 11.13 8.41 -4.07
N ASN A 215 12.08 8.87 -4.91
CA ASN A 215 13.08 9.87 -4.52
C ASN A 215 12.47 11.16 -3.96
N ALA A 216 11.30 11.57 -4.46
CA ALA A 216 10.59 12.75 -3.96
C ALA A 216 10.05 12.60 -2.51
N ARG A 217 10.10 11.40 -1.95
CA ARG A 217 9.66 11.09 -0.58
C ARG A 217 10.82 10.79 0.37
N ALA A 218 12.05 10.65 -0.15
CA ALA A 218 13.21 10.19 0.60
C ALA A 218 13.51 11.02 1.86
N ASP A 219 13.35 12.34 1.77
CA ASP A 219 13.70 13.29 2.82
C ASP A 219 12.50 13.80 3.66
N ARG A 220 11.33 13.17 3.54
CA ARG A 220 10.15 13.60 4.31
C ARG A 220 10.37 13.37 5.80
N GLU A 221 9.96 14.34 6.61
CA GLU A 221 9.93 14.19 8.07
C GLU A 221 8.72 13.35 8.53
N TYR A 222 8.75 12.88 9.80
CA TYR A 222 7.61 12.16 10.38
C TYR A 222 6.35 13.03 10.46
N ILE A 223 6.52 14.31 10.78
CA ILE A 223 5.44 15.29 10.79
C ILE A 223 5.70 16.29 9.67
N THR A 224 4.72 16.46 8.80
CA THR A 224 4.82 17.36 7.65
C THR A 224 3.62 18.30 7.60
N HIS A 225 3.86 19.54 7.23
CA HIS A 225 2.81 20.50 6.91
C HIS A 225 2.69 20.60 5.38
N ASN A 226 1.47 20.44 4.86
CA ASN A 226 1.25 20.63 3.43
C ASN A 226 1.02 22.13 3.16
N PRO A 227 1.82 22.77 2.28
CA PRO A 227 1.63 24.18 1.93
C PRO A 227 0.25 24.55 1.37
N LYS A 228 -0.51 23.58 0.90
CA LYS A 228 -1.91 23.77 0.46
C LYS A 228 -2.88 24.03 1.61
N TRP A 229 -2.48 23.75 2.85
CA TRP A 229 -3.30 23.91 4.06
C TRP A 229 -2.92 25.18 4.84
N ARG A 230 -2.45 26.23 4.14
CA ARG A 230 -1.81 27.42 4.72
C ARG A 230 -2.61 28.09 5.84
N ASP A 231 -3.92 28.07 5.74
CA ASP A 231 -4.83 28.75 6.67
C ASP A 231 -5.34 27.82 7.80
N LYS A 232 -4.83 26.59 7.87
CA LYS A 232 -5.25 25.57 8.82
C LYS A 232 -4.06 24.98 9.56
N GLU A 233 -4.24 24.64 10.82
CA GLU A 233 -3.25 23.89 11.61
C GLU A 233 -3.37 22.37 11.29
N TRP A 234 -3.08 22.00 10.04
CA TRP A 234 -3.16 20.61 9.58
C TRP A 234 -1.79 20.03 9.32
N TYR A 235 -1.53 18.87 9.89
CA TYR A 235 -0.26 18.16 9.75
C TYR A 235 -0.49 16.73 9.29
N GLY A 236 0.40 16.24 8.46
CA GLY A 236 0.50 14.84 8.11
C GLY A 236 1.51 14.13 9.00
N CYS A 237 1.12 13.01 9.61
CA CYS A 237 2.03 12.13 10.33
C CYS A 237 2.28 10.85 9.54
N LEU A 238 3.55 10.47 9.35
CA LEU A 238 4.02 9.36 8.52
C LEU A 238 4.73 8.30 9.38
N PRO A 239 3.99 7.49 10.18
CA PRO A 239 4.61 6.60 11.16
C PRO A 239 5.53 5.54 10.55
N ILE A 240 5.17 5.03 9.36
CA ILE A 240 5.92 3.97 8.66
C ILE A 240 6.89 4.49 7.60
N ARG A 241 7.26 5.79 7.63
CA ARG A 241 8.08 6.42 6.57
C ARG A 241 9.39 5.69 6.28
N LYS A 242 10.00 5.06 7.28
CA LYS A 242 11.29 4.34 7.17
C LYS A 242 11.14 2.83 6.93
N TRP A 243 9.92 2.34 6.73
CA TRP A 243 9.67 0.94 6.45
C TRP A 243 9.95 0.63 4.97
N SER A 244 10.50 -0.54 4.72
CA SER A 244 10.58 -1.12 3.37
C SER A 244 9.24 -1.77 2.98
N GLU A 245 9.07 -2.08 1.70
CA GLU A 245 7.90 -2.84 1.25
C GLU A 245 7.84 -4.24 1.88
N LEU A 246 8.98 -4.85 2.11
CA LEU A 246 9.07 -6.13 2.81
C LEU A 246 8.57 -6.02 4.26
N ASP A 247 8.97 -4.98 5.00
CA ASP A 247 8.48 -4.77 6.37
C ASP A 247 6.95 -4.68 6.44
N VAL A 248 6.34 -3.97 5.49
CA VAL A 248 4.88 -3.85 5.40
C VAL A 248 4.23 -5.21 5.18
N TRP A 249 4.79 -6.04 4.28
CA TRP A 249 4.24 -7.38 4.05
C TRP A 249 4.46 -8.33 5.21
N LEU A 250 5.63 -8.33 5.82
CA LEU A 250 5.91 -9.16 7.00
C LEU A 250 5.00 -8.80 8.18
N TYR A 251 4.78 -7.50 8.41
CA TYR A 251 3.82 -7.03 9.40
C TYR A 251 2.40 -7.49 9.08
N THR A 252 1.98 -7.37 7.84
CA THR A 252 0.65 -7.79 7.36
C THR A 252 0.45 -9.29 7.59
N ILE A 253 1.43 -10.12 7.26
CA ILE A 253 1.40 -11.58 7.45
C ILE A 253 1.39 -11.92 8.95
N LYS A 254 2.34 -11.37 9.73
CA LYS A 254 2.47 -11.63 11.17
C LYS A 254 1.20 -11.29 11.96
N ASN A 255 0.50 -10.23 11.57
CA ASN A 255 -0.71 -9.77 12.25
C ASN A 255 -2.01 -10.19 11.53
N ASN A 256 -1.92 -11.01 10.50
CA ASN A 256 -3.07 -11.46 9.68
C ASN A 256 -4.00 -10.32 9.28
N LEU A 257 -3.42 -9.21 8.81
CA LEU A 257 -4.21 -8.05 8.43
C LEU A 257 -5.02 -8.30 7.15
N GLU A 258 -6.20 -7.71 7.09
CA GLU A 258 -6.99 -7.70 5.87
C GLU A 258 -6.25 -6.98 4.75
N ILE A 259 -6.22 -7.59 3.57
CA ILE A 259 -5.61 -7.02 2.37
C ILE A 259 -6.64 -6.88 1.25
N ASN A 260 -6.50 -5.82 0.47
CA ASN A 260 -7.29 -5.66 -0.73
C ASN A 260 -7.02 -6.80 -1.72
N SER A 261 -8.06 -7.45 -2.22
CA SER A 261 -7.95 -8.63 -3.11
C SER A 261 -7.18 -8.38 -4.41
N LYS A 262 -6.95 -7.12 -4.79
CA LYS A 262 -6.05 -6.79 -5.90
C LYS A 262 -4.64 -7.35 -5.71
N TYR A 263 -4.13 -7.30 -4.49
CA TYR A 263 -2.78 -7.84 -4.22
C TYR A 263 -2.70 -9.34 -4.49
N LYS A 264 -3.77 -10.09 -4.17
CA LYS A 264 -3.85 -11.53 -4.46
C LYS A 264 -3.79 -11.84 -5.96
N LYS A 265 -4.19 -10.88 -6.80
CA LYS A 265 -4.14 -10.95 -8.27
C LYS A 265 -2.84 -10.42 -8.88
N GLY A 266 -1.82 -10.11 -8.06
CA GLY A 266 -0.51 -9.65 -8.52
C GLY A 266 -0.36 -8.15 -8.74
N TYR A 267 -1.35 -7.34 -8.37
CA TYR A 267 -1.21 -5.88 -8.46
C TYR A 267 -0.31 -5.35 -7.34
N HIS A 268 0.64 -4.50 -7.68
CA HIS A 268 1.54 -3.88 -6.71
C HIS A 268 0.93 -2.70 -5.95
N ARG A 269 -0.18 -2.15 -6.43
CA ARG A 269 -0.84 -0.97 -5.84
C ARG A 269 -2.36 -1.09 -5.85
N CYS A 270 -2.99 -0.54 -4.82
CA CYS A 270 -4.40 -0.20 -4.79
C CYS A 270 -4.56 1.31 -5.07
N GLY A 271 -5.69 1.72 -5.56
CA GLY A 271 -6.01 3.12 -5.87
C GLY A 271 -6.06 3.39 -7.36
N CYS A 272 -6.53 4.53 -7.78
CA CYS A 272 -6.79 5.08 -9.13
C CYS A 272 -6.37 4.21 -10.33
N SER A 273 -6.77 2.94 -10.36
CA SER A 273 -6.14 1.93 -11.22
C SER A 273 -6.67 1.89 -12.64
N VAL A 274 -7.84 2.49 -12.88
CA VAL A 274 -8.50 2.39 -14.21
C VAL A 274 -7.92 3.39 -15.21
N ALA A 275 -7.40 4.52 -14.75
CA ALA A 275 -6.91 5.57 -15.63
C ALA A 275 -5.58 6.19 -15.16
N CYS A 276 -4.96 5.64 -14.12
CA CYS A 276 -3.71 6.17 -13.61
C CYS A 276 -2.53 5.62 -14.42
N PRO A 277 -1.67 6.47 -15.01
CA PRO A 277 -0.51 6.04 -15.80
C PRO A 277 0.67 5.52 -14.95
N TYR A 278 0.46 5.24 -13.66
CA TYR A 278 1.47 4.77 -12.69
C TYR A 278 1.17 3.38 -12.18
#